data_f2f562e7118ed868515fbbc5d0fd695a
#
_entry.id   f2f562e7118ed868515fbbc5d0fd695a
#
_cell.length_a   1.000
_cell.length_b   1.000
_cell.length_c   1.000
_cell.angle_alpha   90.00
_cell.angle_beta   90.00
_cell.angle_gamma   90.00
#
_symmetry.space_group_name_H-M   'P 1'
#
loop_
_entity.id
_entity.type
_entity.pdbx_description
1 polymer ?
#
loop_
_entity_poly.entity_id
_entity_poly.type
_entity_poly.pdbx_seq_one_letter_code
_entity_poly.pdbx_strand_id
1 'polypeptide(L)'
;MAGTASSPADARATGSKPNLYEVIRDQLIGEIESGRYPSGALLPSVRELTAKMAISTTTARKALAEVVAAGYARPEGTRGHVSAGPRAQHTAEGARQPTASRSDDKSTGLIVRPTVTITAEGAAGFEAERTTIDVRSEVVPAEVAVVLALEDATSAVVVRRRLTTDEHGTPVEFRASYMQHDFAQGTALAEAEPVTGSWNDALASASGKPLRKSQRQVSARHPTDSEAAMLGLRPTACVLVRAETTQDQAGHPLDHTVTVWPAESTRLDLGIE
;
A
#
# COMPACT_ATOMS: atom_id res chain seq x y z
N MET A 1 -55.83 -31.58 -21.68
CA MET A 1 -55.14 -30.30 -21.97
C MET A 1 -54.38 -29.91 -20.72
N ALA A 2 -53.08 -30.10 -20.75
CA ALA A 2 -52.21 -29.91 -19.63
C ALA A 2 -51.73 -28.45 -19.57
N GLY A 3 -51.97 -27.80 -18.45
CA GLY A 3 -51.37 -26.50 -18.11
C GLY A 3 -50.15 -26.68 -17.26
N THR A 4 -48.99 -26.44 -17.81
CA THR A 4 -47.71 -26.45 -17.10
C THR A 4 -47.52 -25.14 -16.35
N ALA A 5 -47.53 -25.20 -15.02
CA ALA A 5 -47.18 -24.10 -14.15
C ALA A 5 -45.64 -24.00 -14.06
N SER A 6 -45.11 -22.88 -14.52
CA SER A 6 -43.68 -22.51 -14.35
C SER A 6 -43.45 -22.09 -12.90
N SER A 7 -42.53 -22.77 -12.23
CA SER A 7 -42.01 -22.43 -10.90
C SER A 7 -40.99 -21.30 -11.04
N PRO A 8 -41.02 -20.25 -10.23
CA PRO A 8 -39.94 -19.25 -10.20
C PRO A 8 -38.76 -19.83 -9.41
N ALA A 9 -37.61 -19.83 -10.06
CA ALA A 9 -36.33 -20.23 -9.49
C ALA A 9 -35.92 -19.33 -8.32
N ASP A 10 -35.64 -19.96 -7.21
CA ASP A 10 -35.01 -19.39 -6.01
C ASP A 10 -33.71 -18.66 -6.32
N ALA A 11 -33.74 -17.35 -6.20
CA ALA A 11 -32.54 -16.55 -6.03
C ALA A 11 -32.01 -16.74 -4.58
N ARG A 12 -31.21 -17.75 -4.37
CA ARG A 12 -30.45 -17.89 -3.13
C ARG A 12 -29.39 -16.79 -3.08
N ALA A 13 -29.69 -15.72 -2.35
CA ALA A 13 -28.68 -14.83 -1.81
C ALA A 13 -27.79 -15.64 -0.85
N THR A 14 -26.58 -16.00 -1.28
CA THR A 14 -25.53 -16.55 -0.45
C THR A 14 -25.01 -15.47 0.48
N GLY A 15 -25.69 -15.21 1.58
CA GLY A 15 -25.17 -14.47 2.71
C GLY A 15 -24.08 -15.31 3.38
N SER A 16 -22.82 -15.11 2.99
CA SER A 16 -21.68 -15.63 3.73
C SER A 16 -21.76 -15.12 5.17
N LYS A 17 -21.70 -16.02 6.17
CA LYS A 17 -21.63 -15.59 7.57
C LYS A 17 -20.40 -14.69 7.72
N PRO A 18 -20.53 -13.50 8.36
CA PRO A 18 -19.42 -12.60 8.55
C PRO A 18 -18.31 -13.31 9.32
N ASN A 19 -17.06 -13.12 8.89
CA ASN A 19 -15.91 -13.67 9.58
C ASN A 19 -15.80 -13.06 10.98
N LEU A 20 -15.32 -13.82 11.95
CA LEU A 20 -15.25 -13.38 13.34
C LEU A 20 -14.47 -12.05 13.52
N TYR A 21 -13.43 -11.82 12.72
CA TYR A 21 -12.70 -10.55 12.77
C TYR A 21 -13.52 -9.36 12.26
N GLU A 22 -14.46 -9.56 11.30
CA GLU A 22 -15.37 -8.53 10.80
C GLU A 22 -16.36 -8.10 11.88
N VAL A 23 -16.90 -9.07 12.61
CA VAL A 23 -17.80 -8.79 13.74
C VAL A 23 -17.11 -7.95 14.82
N ILE A 24 -15.86 -8.28 15.12
CA ILE A 24 -15.06 -7.55 16.13
C ILE A 24 -14.68 -6.14 15.62
N ARG A 25 -14.31 -6.01 14.36
CA ARG A 25 -14.08 -4.72 13.70
C ARG A 25 -15.31 -3.83 13.83
N ASP A 26 -16.47 -4.34 13.44
CA ASP A 26 -17.73 -3.57 13.43
C ASP A 26 -18.17 -3.19 14.84
N GLN A 27 -17.93 -4.06 15.83
CA GLN A 27 -18.15 -3.74 17.24
C GLN A 27 -17.24 -2.61 17.71
N LEU A 28 -15.94 -2.67 17.41
CA LEU A 28 -14.98 -1.62 17.81
C LEU A 28 -15.31 -0.29 17.13
N ILE A 29 -15.68 -0.32 15.84
CA ILE A 29 -16.13 0.88 15.12
C ILE A 29 -17.36 1.47 15.77
N GLY A 30 -18.38 0.67 16.08
CA GLY A 30 -19.58 1.11 16.79
C GLY A 30 -19.30 1.70 18.17
N GLU A 31 -18.34 1.12 18.92
CA GLU A 31 -17.90 1.66 20.21
C GLU A 31 -17.16 3.00 20.05
N ILE A 32 -16.43 3.23 18.97
CA ILE A 32 -15.79 4.51 18.64
C ILE A 32 -16.85 5.53 18.23
N GLU A 33 -17.76 5.17 17.36
CA GLU A 33 -18.84 6.05 16.88
C GLU A 33 -19.79 6.47 18.01
N SER A 34 -20.06 5.58 18.99
CA SER A 34 -20.85 5.91 20.18
C SER A 34 -20.11 6.78 21.18
N GLY A 35 -18.83 7.12 20.93
CA GLY A 35 -18.01 7.94 21.83
C GLY A 35 -17.40 7.20 23.01
N ARG A 36 -17.53 5.88 23.11
CA ARG A 36 -16.89 5.06 24.15
C ARG A 36 -15.37 5.16 24.09
N TYR A 37 -14.82 5.31 22.88
CA TYR A 37 -13.42 5.62 22.66
C TYR A 37 -13.32 6.96 21.92
N PRO A 38 -13.28 8.08 22.64
CA PRO A 38 -13.10 9.40 22.03
C PRO A 38 -11.74 9.50 21.33
N SER A 39 -11.56 10.51 20.48
CA SER A 39 -10.29 10.73 19.79
C SER A 39 -9.12 10.81 20.76
N GLY A 40 -8.06 10.05 20.51
CA GLY A 40 -6.90 9.93 21.39
C GLY A 40 -7.02 8.86 22.48
N ALA A 41 -8.17 8.22 22.67
CA ALA A 41 -8.33 7.13 23.63
C ALA A 41 -7.66 5.84 23.14
N LEU A 42 -7.04 5.08 24.03
CA LEU A 42 -6.48 3.77 23.74
C LEU A 42 -7.60 2.76 23.46
N LEU A 43 -7.49 2.04 22.36
CA LEU A 43 -8.32 0.88 22.07
C LEU A 43 -7.81 -0.35 22.84
N PRO A 44 -8.66 -1.38 23.02
CA PRO A 44 -8.24 -2.62 23.64
C PRO A 44 -7.04 -3.23 22.89
N SER A 45 -6.04 -3.67 23.64
CA SER A 45 -4.88 -4.37 23.10
C SER A 45 -5.26 -5.74 22.56
N VAL A 46 -4.40 -6.32 21.70
CA VAL A 46 -4.57 -7.70 21.20
C VAL A 46 -4.78 -8.68 22.37
N ARG A 47 -4.02 -8.51 23.47
CA ARG A 47 -4.12 -9.36 24.67
C ARG A 47 -5.48 -9.22 25.37
N GLU A 48 -6.00 -8.02 25.47
CA GLU A 48 -7.32 -7.78 26.08
C GLU A 48 -8.44 -8.31 25.22
N LEU A 49 -8.36 -8.14 23.90
CA LEU A 49 -9.34 -8.70 22.95
C LEU A 49 -9.37 -10.23 23.01
N THR A 50 -8.19 -10.87 23.02
CA THR A 50 -8.09 -12.33 23.12
C THR A 50 -8.65 -12.84 24.45
N ALA A 51 -8.37 -12.16 25.56
CA ALA A 51 -8.87 -12.56 26.88
C ALA A 51 -10.39 -12.35 27.03
N LYS A 52 -10.90 -11.20 26.52
CA LYS A 52 -12.31 -10.82 26.68
C LYS A 52 -13.25 -11.58 25.76
N MET A 53 -12.81 -11.87 24.53
CA MET A 53 -13.65 -12.44 23.49
C MET A 53 -13.33 -13.92 23.17
N ALA A 54 -12.39 -14.53 23.88
CA ALA A 54 -11.94 -15.91 23.67
C ALA A 54 -11.56 -16.21 22.19
N ILE A 55 -10.87 -15.26 21.54
CA ILE A 55 -10.47 -15.32 20.13
C ILE A 55 -8.97 -15.55 20.00
N SER A 56 -8.54 -15.97 18.80
CA SER A 56 -7.12 -16.13 18.50
C SER A 56 -6.41 -14.76 18.41
N THR A 57 -5.12 -14.75 18.70
CA THR A 57 -4.25 -13.56 18.56
C THR A 57 -4.26 -13.05 17.11
N THR A 58 -4.33 -13.94 16.13
CA THR A 58 -4.40 -13.62 14.71
C THR A 58 -5.71 -12.90 14.37
N THR A 59 -6.85 -13.39 14.89
CA THR A 59 -8.16 -12.75 14.70
C THR A 59 -8.20 -11.35 15.32
N ALA A 60 -7.67 -11.19 16.54
CA ALA A 60 -7.62 -9.90 17.21
C ALA A 60 -6.74 -8.89 16.46
N ARG A 61 -5.55 -9.31 15.98
CA ARG A 61 -4.67 -8.46 15.16
C ARG A 61 -5.34 -8.04 13.86
N LYS A 62 -6.00 -8.98 13.17
CA LYS A 62 -6.70 -8.67 11.92
C LYS A 62 -7.84 -7.69 12.15
N ALA A 63 -8.65 -7.87 13.19
CA ALA A 63 -9.73 -6.94 13.54
C ALA A 63 -9.21 -5.52 13.81
N LEU A 64 -8.14 -5.36 14.60
CA LEU A 64 -7.53 -4.06 14.86
C LEU A 64 -6.93 -3.43 13.61
N ALA A 65 -6.28 -4.21 12.75
CA ALA A 65 -5.77 -3.74 11.47
C ALA A 65 -6.90 -3.21 10.57
N GLU A 66 -8.04 -3.90 10.52
CA GLU A 66 -9.22 -3.46 9.76
C GLU A 66 -9.84 -2.18 10.34
N VAL A 67 -9.85 -1.99 11.68
CA VAL A 67 -10.29 -0.73 12.31
C VAL A 67 -9.36 0.42 11.93
N VAL A 68 -8.06 0.16 11.84
CA VAL A 68 -7.05 1.13 11.37
C VAL A 68 -7.27 1.42 9.89
N ALA A 69 -7.42 0.40 9.05
CA ALA A 69 -7.68 0.53 7.62
C ALA A 69 -8.97 1.31 7.33
N ALA A 70 -10.00 1.14 8.17
CA ALA A 70 -11.24 1.91 8.10
C ALA A 70 -11.11 3.37 8.61
N GLY A 71 -9.94 3.77 9.12
CA GLY A 71 -9.65 5.13 9.57
C GLY A 71 -10.19 5.49 10.95
N TYR A 72 -10.68 4.53 11.73
CA TYR A 72 -11.21 4.74 13.09
C TYR A 72 -10.13 4.64 14.19
N ALA A 73 -8.94 4.15 13.86
CA ALA A 73 -7.83 4.08 14.79
C ALA A 73 -6.48 4.32 14.08
N ARG A 74 -5.45 4.56 14.87
CA ARG A 74 -4.06 4.65 14.40
C ARG A 74 -3.14 3.88 15.35
N PRO A 75 -2.07 3.24 14.84
CA PRO A 75 -1.05 2.65 15.70
C PRO A 75 -0.21 3.76 16.36
N GLU A 76 0.09 3.61 17.65
CA GLU A 76 0.91 4.56 18.41
C GLU A 76 2.09 3.83 19.08
N GLY A 77 2.97 3.28 18.25
CA GLY A 77 4.21 2.61 18.68
C GLY A 77 3.96 1.53 19.74
N THR A 78 4.65 1.61 20.88
CA THR A 78 4.54 0.65 21.99
C THR A 78 3.25 0.80 22.79
N ARG A 79 2.50 1.89 22.62
CA ARG A 79 1.25 2.15 23.35
C ARG A 79 0.04 1.39 22.81
N GLY A 80 0.13 0.85 21.59
CA GLY A 80 -0.95 0.09 20.96
C GLY A 80 -1.71 0.89 19.88
N HIS A 81 -3.04 0.76 19.86
CA HIS A 81 -3.91 1.45 18.90
C HIS A 81 -4.71 2.55 19.60
N VAL A 82 -4.78 3.71 18.98
CA VAL A 82 -5.48 4.89 19.53
C VAL A 82 -6.62 5.24 18.60
N SER A 83 -7.80 5.51 19.19
CA SER A 83 -9.00 5.92 18.45
C SER A 83 -8.79 7.26 17.74
N ALA A 84 -9.27 7.33 16.49
CA ALA A 84 -9.36 8.57 15.72
C ALA A 84 -10.63 9.39 16.07
N GLY A 85 -11.57 8.80 16.85
CA GLY A 85 -12.86 9.38 17.19
C GLY A 85 -13.97 9.06 16.19
N PRO A 86 -15.22 9.46 16.50
CA PRO A 86 -16.36 9.29 15.61
C PRO A 86 -16.12 9.99 14.28
N ARG A 87 -16.56 9.36 13.19
CA ARG A 87 -16.49 9.96 11.86
C ARG A 87 -17.54 11.07 11.80
N ALA A 88 -17.12 12.33 11.79
CA ALA A 88 -18.03 13.44 11.53
C ALA A 88 -18.71 13.18 10.19
N GLN A 89 -20.04 13.09 10.20
CA GLN A 89 -20.83 13.05 8.96
C GLN A 89 -20.57 14.36 8.23
N HIS A 90 -19.78 14.33 7.19
CA HIS A 90 -19.66 15.45 6.27
C HIS A 90 -20.97 15.54 5.47
N THR A 91 -21.96 16.23 6.03
CA THR A 91 -23.00 16.85 5.25
C THR A 91 -22.35 17.94 4.40
N ALA A 92 -22.43 17.77 3.09
CA ALA A 92 -22.01 18.77 2.13
C ALA A 92 -22.91 19.99 2.25
N GLU A 93 -22.46 21.00 3.02
CA GLU A 93 -22.99 22.37 2.90
C GLU A 93 -21.99 23.38 3.47
N GLY A 94 -21.59 24.34 2.65
CA GLY A 94 -20.94 25.56 3.11
C GLY A 94 -19.46 25.71 2.83
N ALA A 95 -19.11 25.97 1.56
CA ALA A 95 -17.86 26.64 1.24
C ALA A 95 -17.79 28.02 1.91
N ARG A 96 -17.03 28.18 2.97
CA ARG A 96 -16.55 29.47 3.46
C ARG A 96 -15.04 29.44 3.56
N GLN A 97 -14.41 30.32 2.77
CA GLN A 97 -13.00 30.65 2.85
C GLN A 97 -12.66 31.11 4.27
N PRO A 98 -11.59 30.63 4.91
CA PRO A 98 -11.06 31.27 6.10
C PRO A 98 -10.11 32.40 5.71
N THR A 99 -10.49 33.60 6.08
CA THR A 99 -9.62 34.77 6.19
C THR A 99 -8.50 34.48 7.19
N ALA A 100 -7.29 34.90 6.82
CA ALA A 100 -6.11 34.84 7.66
C ALA A 100 -6.28 35.55 9.00
N SER A 101 -6.05 34.88 10.11
CA SER A 101 -5.63 35.54 11.35
C SER A 101 -4.54 34.67 12.04
N ARG A 102 -3.43 35.36 12.27
CA ARG A 102 -2.27 34.88 13.01
C ARG A 102 -2.62 34.63 14.47
N SER A 103 -2.19 33.50 15.03
CA SER A 103 -1.56 33.44 16.35
C SER A 103 -1.06 32.00 16.66
N ASP A 104 0.24 31.93 16.86
CA ASP A 104 1.03 31.12 17.80
C ASP A 104 0.81 29.61 17.95
N ASP A 105 1.77 28.90 17.33
CA ASP A 105 2.69 27.90 17.91
C ASP A 105 2.11 26.73 18.72
N LYS A 106 2.00 25.59 18.03
CA LYS A 106 2.61 24.31 18.44
C LYS A 106 2.66 23.38 17.23
N SER A 107 3.87 23.12 16.78
CA SER A 107 4.22 22.35 15.60
C SER A 107 3.58 20.95 15.58
N THR A 108 2.44 20.84 14.93
CA THR A 108 2.11 19.61 14.22
C THR A 108 2.95 19.73 12.94
N GLY A 109 4.13 19.12 12.93
CA GLY A 109 5.05 19.21 11.82
C GLY A 109 4.37 18.79 10.54
N LEU A 110 3.90 19.76 9.76
CA LEU A 110 3.48 19.55 8.40
C LEU A 110 4.73 19.08 7.64
N ILE A 111 4.77 17.82 7.25
CA ILE A 111 5.84 17.29 6.43
C ILE A 111 5.73 18.01 5.09
N VAL A 112 6.61 19.00 4.87
CA VAL A 112 6.74 19.66 3.58
C VAL A 112 7.53 18.72 2.69
N ARG A 113 6.90 18.24 1.61
CA ARG A 113 7.54 17.35 0.64
C ARG A 113 7.98 18.15 -0.57
N PRO A 114 9.14 17.84 -1.16
CA PRO A 114 9.53 18.41 -2.43
C PRO A 114 8.55 17.96 -3.53
N THR A 115 8.39 18.79 -4.56
CA THR A 115 7.60 18.39 -5.73
C THR A 115 8.40 17.41 -6.57
N VAL A 116 7.87 16.19 -6.73
CA VAL A 116 8.42 15.15 -7.60
C VAL A 116 7.75 15.27 -8.98
N THR A 117 8.54 15.30 -10.04
CA THR A 117 8.03 15.24 -11.42
C THR A 117 8.38 13.88 -12.00
N ILE A 118 7.37 13.10 -12.39
CA ILE A 118 7.55 11.79 -13.04
C ILE A 118 7.60 12.02 -14.54
N THR A 119 8.70 11.62 -15.18
CA THR A 119 8.89 11.64 -16.62
C THR A 119 8.93 10.22 -17.19
N ALA A 120 9.10 10.11 -18.51
CA ALA A 120 9.30 8.84 -19.16
C ALA A 120 10.60 8.13 -18.69
N GLU A 121 11.64 8.89 -18.35
CA GLU A 121 12.93 8.36 -17.88
C GLU A 121 12.92 8.03 -16.39
N GLY A 122 12.14 8.75 -15.59
CA GLY A 122 12.13 8.53 -14.14
C GLY A 122 11.48 9.65 -13.34
N ALA A 123 11.84 9.75 -12.07
CA ALA A 123 11.41 10.82 -11.19
C ALA A 123 12.51 11.89 -11.09
N ALA A 124 12.11 13.15 -11.12
CA ALA A 124 12.98 14.32 -11.02
C ALA A 124 12.35 15.39 -10.11
N GLY A 125 13.08 16.47 -9.85
CA GLY A 125 12.58 17.61 -9.06
C GLY A 125 12.87 17.50 -7.56
N PHE A 126 13.72 16.56 -7.14
CA PHE A 126 14.25 16.46 -5.79
C PHE A 126 15.68 15.90 -5.81
N GLU A 127 16.46 16.26 -4.81
CA GLU A 127 17.75 15.61 -4.57
C GLU A 127 17.55 14.41 -3.66
N ALA A 128 17.93 13.21 -4.16
CA ALA A 128 17.86 11.98 -3.38
C ALA A 128 19.10 11.91 -2.49
N GLU A 129 18.96 12.13 -1.19
CA GLU A 129 20.09 12.05 -0.27
C GLU A 129 20.34 10.63 0.19
N ARG A 130 19.28 9.89 0.49
CA ARG A 130 19.40 8.52 1.00
C ARG A 130 18.45 7.56 0.31
N THR A 131 19.00 6.41 -0.04
CA THR A 131 18.20 5.26 -0.48
C THR A 131 18.43 4.09 0.47
N THR A 132 17.37 3.63 1.11
CA THR A 132 17.39 2.42 1.93
C THR A 132 16.85 1.27 1.10
N ILE A 133 17.58 0.14 1.10
CA ILE A 133 17.23 -1.06 0.32
C ILE A 133 17.06 -2.23 1.29
N ASP A 134 15.94 -2.95 1.15
CA ASP A 134 15.64 -4.20 1.84
C ASP A 134 15.33 -5.27 0.79
N VAL A 135 15.94 -6.45 0.93
CA VAL A 135 15.73 -7.55 -0.01
C VAL A 135 15.35 -8.80 0.77
N ARG A 136 14.28 -9.45 0.35
CA ARG A 136 13.79 -10.70 0.96
C ARG A 136 13.24 -11.64 -0.08
N SER A 137 13.31 -12.94 0.25
CA SER A 137 12.56 -13.97 -0.47
C SER A 137 11.23 -14.19 0.26
N GLU A 138 10.12 -13.96 -0.43
CA GLU A 138 8.78 -14.07 0.20
C GLU A 138 7.72 -14.48 -0.82
N VAL A 139 6.63 -15.05 -0.31
CA VAL A 139 5.42 -15.32 -1.11
C VAL A 139 4.69 -14.00 -1.34
N VAL A 140 4.33 -13.73 -2.57
CA VAL A 140 3.70 -12.47 -2.99
C VAL A 140 2.18 -12.58 -3.10
N PRO A 141 1.45 -11.44 -3.13
CA PRO A 141 0.02 -11.43 -3.43
C PRO A 141 -0.28 -12.09 -4.78
N ALA A 142 -1.46 -12.71 -4.87
CA ALA A 142 -1.87 -13.46 -6.07
C ALA A 142 -1.82 -12.62 -7.37
N GLU A 143 -2.13 -11.34 -7.29
CA GLU A 143 -2.03 -10.41 -8.42
C GLU A 143 -0.60 -10.28 -8.95
N VAL A 144 0.40 -10.24 -8.07
CA VAL A 144 1.81 -10.18 -8.47
C VAL A 144 2.25 -11.53 -9.05
N ALA A 145 1.80 -12.64 -8.46
CA ALA A 145 2.09 -13.98 -8.97
C ALA A 145 1.56 -14.17 -10.39
N VAL A 146 0.34 -13.67 -10.69
CA VAL A 146 -0.24 -13.67 -12.04
C VAL A 146 0.58 -12.85 -13.02
N VAL A 147 0.99 -11.63 -12.63
CA VAL A 147 1.80 -10.75 -13.50
C VAL A 147 3.16 -11.36 -13.80
N LEU A 148 3.79 -12.03 -12.82
CA LEU A 148 5.06 -12.74 -12.99
C LEU A 148 4.91 -14.11 -13.67
N ALA A 149 3.67 -14.51 -13.99
CA ALA A 149 3.36 -15.81 -14.59
C ALA A 149 3.97 -16.99 -13.78
N LEU A 150 3.90 -16.92 -12.44
CA LEU A 150 4.40 -18.00 -11.59
C LEU A 150 3.54 -19.26 -11.78
N GLU A 151 4.19 -20.39 -11.97
CA GLU A 151 3.49 -21.70 -12.07
C GLU A 151 2.77 -22.07 -10.77
N ASP A 152 3.38 -21.73 -9.64
CA ASP A 152 2.82 -21.89 -8.31
C ASP A 152 2.79 -20.53 -7.58
N ALA A 153 1.58 -20.05 -7.28
CA ALA A 153 1.38 -18.79 -6.57
C ALA A 153 1.93 -18.77 -5.13
N THR A 154 2.30 -19.94 -4.59
CA THR A 154 2.94 -20.07 -3.27
C THR A 154 4.47 -20.04 -3.34
N SER A 155 5.04 -20.01 -4.56
CA SER A 155 6.48 -19.90 -4.74
C SER A 155 6.99 -18.55 -4.22
N ALA A 156 8.11 -18.58 -3.50
CA ALA A 156 8.78 -17.36 -3.06
C ALA A 156 9.48 -16.69 -4.25
N VAL A 157 9.41 -15.37 -4.29
CA VAL A 157 10.13 -14.52 -5.24
C VAL A 157 11.11 -13.62 -4.48
N VAL A 158 12.11 -13.11 -5.17
CA VAL A 158 12.98 -12.06 -4.62
C VAL A 158 12.23 -10.74 -4.69
N VAL A 159 11.99 -10.12 -3.53
CA VAL A 159 11.36 -8.81 -3.42
C VAL A 159 12.39 -7.82 -2.92
N ARG A 160 12.69 -6.83 -3.76
CA ARG A 160 13.60 -5.74 -3.46
C ARG A 160 12.81 -4.45 -3.24
N ARG A 161 12.81 -3.96 -2.01
CA ARG A 161 12.16 -2.71 -1.61
C ARG A 161 13.18 -1.61 -1.51
N ARG A 162 12.84 -0.45 -2.04
CA ARG A 162 13.67 0.75 -1.98
C ARG A 162 12.85 1.93 -1.50
N LEU A 163 13.32 2.58 -0.45
CA LEU A 163 12.78 3.84 0.04
C LEU A 163 13.79 4.95 -0.23
N THR A 164 13.37 5.97 -0.95
CA THR A 164 14.18 7.16 -1.23
C THR A 164 13.66 8.33 -0.40
N THR A 165 14.58 9.02 0.27
CA THR A 165 14.31 10.23 1.06
C THR A 165 15.04 11.42 0.45
N ASP A 166 14.49 12.62 0.67
CA ASP A 166 15.15 13.89 0.35
C ASP A 166 16.24 14.25 1.40
N GLU A 167 16.85 15.41 1.23
CA GLU A 167 17.87 15.98 2.12
C GLU A 167 17.39 16.17 3.58
N HIS A 168 16.08 16.27 3.80
CA HIS A 168 15.47 16.40 5.12
C HIS A 168 15.06 15.06 5.74
N GLY A 169 15.35 13.94 5.05
CA GLY A 169 14.94 12.61 5.46
C GLY A 169 13.46 12.31 5.21
N THR A 170 12.76 13.16 4.43
CA THR A 170 11.36 12.95 4.09
C THR A 170 11.23 11.89 3.00
N PRO A 171 10.44 10.82 3.20
CA PRO A 171 10.20 9.82 2.18
C PRO A 171 9.50 10.42 0.95
N VAL A 172 10.08 10.25 -0.23
CA VAL A 172 9.57 10.80 -1.50
C VAL A 172 9.17 9.73 -2.51
N GLU A 173 9.81 8.56 -2.46
CA GLU A 173 9.53 7.45 -3.37
C GLU A 173 9.66 6.12 -2.61
N PHE A 174 8.69 5.24 -2.80
CA PHE A 174 8.79 3.84 -2.42
C PHE A 174 8.70 2.98 -3.67
N ARG A 175 9.62 2.01 -3.81
CA ARG A 175 9.66 1.09 -4.94
C ARG A 175 9.77 -0.34 -4.44
N ALA A 176 8.97 -1.24 -5.03
CA ALA A 176 9.08 -2.67 -4.82
C ALA A 176 9.26 -3.35 -6.18
N SER A 177 10.36 -4.09 -6.34
CA SER A 177 10.65 -4.91 -7.53
C SER A 177 10.53 -6.38 -7.15
N TYR A 178 9.74 -7.11 -7.91
CA TYR A 178 9.45 -8.52 -7.72
C TYR A 178 10.09 -9.31 -8.87
N MET A 179 10.92 -10.29 -8.54
CA MET A 179 11.68 -11.07 -9.52
C MET A 179 11.59 -12.55 -9.19
N GLN A 180 11.52 -13.39 -10.21
CA GLN A 180 11.56 -14.83 -9.99
C GLN A 180 12.88 -15.23 -9.32
N HIS A 181 12.80 -16.12 -8.35
CA HIS A 181 13.93 -16.52 -7.51
C HIS A 181 15.08 -17.12 -8.33
N ASP A 182 14.76 -17.90 -9.36
CA ASP A 182 15.70 -18.73 -10.10
C ASP A 182 16.85 -17.97 -10.74
N PHE A 183 16.60 -16.75 -11.24
CA PHE A 183 17.65 -15.94 -11.85
C PHE A 183 18.14 -14.79 -10.95
N ALA A 184 17.32 -14.34 -10.00
CA ALA A 184 17.67 -13.16 -9.19
C ALA A 184 18.57 -13.53 -7.99
N GLN A 185 18.35 -14.71 -7.39
CA GLN A 185 19.12 -15.16 -6.23
C GLN A 185 20.61 -15.34 -6.58
N GLY A 186 21.48 -14.83 -5.69
CA GLY A 186 22.94 -14.88 -5.89
C GLY A 186 23.49 -13.85 -6.88
N THR A 187 22.67 -12.89 -7.31
CA THR A 187 23.07 -11.78 -8.17
C THR A 187 22.95 -10.45 -7.44
N ALA A 188 23.47 -9.37 -8.03
CA ALA A 188 23.32 -8.01 -7.50
C ALA A 188 21.85 -7.57 -7.31
N LEU A 189 20.88 -8.24 -7.96
CA LEU A 189 19.46 -7.97 -7.78
C LEU A 189 18.96 -8.39 -6.40
N ALA A 190 19.57 -9.42 -5.80
CA ALA A 190 19.22 -9.94 -4.48
C ALA A 190 20.08 -9.35 -3.34
N GLU A 191 20.96 -8.42 -3.63
CA GLU A 191 21.80 -7.76 -2.64
C GLU A 191 21.16 -6.45 -2.16
N ALA A 192 21.32 -6.10 -0.88
CA ALA A 192 20.80 -4.85 -0.29
C ALA A 192 21.68 -3.62 -0.63
N GLU A 193 22.43 -3.68 -1.71
CA GLU A 193 23.34 -2.65 -2.20
C GLU A 193 22.77 -2.01 -3.48
N PRO A 194 23.08 -0.75 -3.80
CA PRO A 194 22.71 -0.15 -5.07
C PRO A 194 23.26 -0.95 -6.26
N VAL A 195 22.41 -1.24 -7.23
CA VAL A 195 22.83 -1.88 -8.48
C VAL A 195 23.72 -0.91 -9.26
N THR A 196 24.89 -1.38 -9.68
CA THR A 196 25.80 -0.59 -10.54
C THR A 196 25.29 -0.56 -11.97
N GLY A 197 25.17 0.62 -12.57
CA GLY A 197 24.65 0.79 -13.92
C GLY A 197 23.11 0.83 -13.97
N SER A 198 22.55 0.40 -15.10
CA SER A 198 21.10 0.41 -15.27
C SER A 198 20.44 -0.85 -14.70
N TRP A 199 19.21 -0.69 -14.20
CA TRP A 199 18.39 -1.83 -13.75
C TRP A 199 18.19 -2.88 -14.85
N ASN A 200 17.97 -2.42 -16.09
CA ASN A 200 17.77 -3.31 -17.22
C ASN A 200 19.03 -4.13 -17.55
N ASP A 201 20.22 -3.52 -17.46
CA ASP A 201 21.48 -4.25 -17.68
C ASP A 201 21.68 -5.33 -16.61
N ALA A 202 21.37 -5.03 -15.36
CA ALA A 202 21.42 -6.00 -14.28
C ALA A 202 20.42 -7.16 -14.49
N LEU A 203 19.18 -6.86 -14.89
CA LEU A 203 18.18 -7.87 -15.22
C LEU A 203 18.63 -8.75 -16.40
N ALA A 204 19.13 -8.13 -17.48
CA ALA A 204 19.62 -8.86 -18.64
C ALA A 204 20.81 -9.78 -18.28
N SER A 205 21.74 -9.27 -17.48
CA SER A 205 22.89 -10.03 -17.01
C SER A 205 22.51 -11.19 -16.12
N ALA A 206 21.60 -10.96 -15.14
CA ALA A 206 21.18 -11.98 -14.20
C ALA A 206 20.35 -13.10 -14.87
N SER A 207 19.43 -12.72 -15.75
CA SER A 207 18.58 -13.68 -16.46
C SER A 207 19.28 -14.36 -17.64
N GLY A 208 20.40 -13.81 -18.14
CA GLY A 208 21.06 -14.26 -19.35
C GLY A 208 20.21 -14.08 -20.63
N LYS A 209 19.18 -13.25 -20.57
CA LYS A 209 18.21 -13.07 -21.66
C LYS A 209 18.15 -11.63 -22.13
N PRO A 210 18.04 -11.39 -23.44
CA PRO A 210 17.81 -10.05 -23.95
C PRO A 210 16.39 -9.58 -23.58
N LEU A 211 16.30 -8.32 -23.16
CA LEU A 211 15.05 -7.73 -22.68
C LEU A 211 14.20 -7.20 -23.86
N ARG A 212 12.90 -7.23 -23.64
CA ARG A 212 11.90 -6.54 -24.45
C ARG A 212 11.55 -5.21 -23.77
N LYS A 213 11.00 -4.26 -24.53
CA LYS A 213 10.49 -3.00 -24.00
C LYS A 213 9.43 -3.26 -22.92
N SER A 214 9.63 -2.68 -21.74
CA SER A 214 8.72 -2.81 -20.60
C SER A 214 7.34 -2.21 -20.91
N GLN A 215 6.30 -2.85 -20.37
CA GLN A 215 4.96 -2.25 -20.29
C GLN A 215 4.87 -1.39 -19.04
N ARG A 216 4.43 -0.15 -19.20
CA ARG A 216 4.26 0.81 -18.10
C ARG A 216 2.82 1.25 -17.99
N GLN A 217 2.34 1.30 -16.76
CA GLN A 217 1.00 1.76 -16.41
C GLN A 217 1.10 2.76 -15.26
N VAL A 218 0.38 3.87 -15.35
CA VAL A 218 0.28 4.86 -14.26
C VAL A 218 -1.16 4.92 -13.79
N SER A 219 -1.35 4.88 -12.49
CA SER A 219 -2.65 4.96 -11.84
C SER A 219 -2.59 5.77 -10.55
N ALA A 220 -3.75 6.12 -10.02
CA ALA A 220 -3.87 6.75 -8.70
C ALA A 220 -4.80 5.89 -7.83
N ARG A 221 -4.43 5.70 -6.57
CA ARG A 221 -5.19 4.92 -5.58
C ARG A 221 -4.85 5.34 -4.15
N HIS A 222 -5.54 4.78 -3.19
CA HIS A 222 -5.07 4.84 -1.81
C HIS A 222 -3.83 3.96 -1.62
N PRO A 223 -2.89 4.35 -0.74
CA PRO A 223 -1.75 3.50 -0.42
C PRO A 223 -2.19 2.24 0.30
N THR A 224 -1.44 1.15 0.13
CA THR A 224 -1.52 0.01 1.05
C THR A 224 -0.98 0.41 2.43
N ASP A 225 -1.27 -0.38 3.48
CA ASP A 225 -0.76 -0.10 4.82
C ASP A 225 0.77 -0.03 4.87
N SER A 226 1.43 -0.91 4.12
CA SER A 226 2.90 -0.92 4.00
C SER A 226 3.42 0.35 3.32
N GLU A 227 2.81 0.76 2.20
CA GLU A 227 3.19 1.98 1.48
C GLU A 227 2.93 3.24 2.31
N ALA A 228 1.79 3.29 3.01
CA ALA A 228 1.47 4.39 3.91
C ALA A 228 2.50 4.51 5.05
N ALA A 229 2.88 3.38 5.64
CA ALA A 229 3.89 3.34 6.69
C ALA A 229 5.27 3.77 6.19
N MET A 230 5.70 3.26 5.01
CA MET A 230 7.01 3.57 4.42
C MET A 230 7.10 5.03 3.97
N LEU A 231 6.04 5.57 3.40
CA LEU A 231 6.00 6.95 2.93
C LEU A 231 5.54 7.96 4.00
N GLY A 232 5.20 7.51 5.22
CA GLY A 232 4.68 8.38 6.28
C GLY A 232 3.38 9.10 5.87
N LEU A 233 2.47 8.38 5.19
CA LEU A 233 1.21 8.90 4.69
C LEU A 233 0.05 8.49 5.60
N ARG A 234 -1.01 9.28 5.55
CA ARG A 234 -2.30 8.88 6.13
C ARG A 234 -2.95 7.83 5.23
N PRO A 235 -3.71 6.86 5.78
CA PRO A 235 -4.42 5.85 4.97
C PRO A 235 -5.39 6.44 3.93
N THR A 236 -5.89 7.65 4.20
CA THR A 236 -6.79 8.40 3.31
C THR A 236 -6.05 9.23 2.26
N ALA A 237 -4.72 9.25 2.27
CA ALA A 237 -3.94 9.92 1.24
C ALA A 237 -4.13 9.24 -0.12
N CYS A 238 -3.80 9.96 -1.18
CA CYS A 238 -3.72 9.40 -2.52
C CYS A 238 -2.25 9.23 -2.90
N VAL A 239 -1.95 8.18 -3.66
CA VAL A 239 -0.64 7.94 -4.24
C VAL A 239 -0.75 7.82 -5.75
N LEU A 240 0.28 8.28 -6.46
CA LEU A 240 0.52 7.91 -7.85
C LEU A 240 1.36 6.64 -7.87
N VAL A 241 0.98 5.72 -8.71
CA VAL A 241 1.62 4.41 -8.83
C VAL A 241 2.00 4.17 -10.27
N ARG A 242 3.27 3.82 -10.49
CA ARG A 242 3.73 3.30 -11.77
C ARG A 242 4.05 1.82 -11.61
N ALA A 243 3.32 0.99 -12.32
CA ALA A 243 3.61 -0.43 -12.48
C ALA A 243 4.35 -0.65 -13.79
N GLU A 244 5.45 -1.36 -13.75
CA GLU A 244 6.28 -1.68 -14.91
C GLU A 244 6.62 -3.16 -14.92
N THR A 245 6.35 -3.85 -16.03
CA THR A 245 6.69 -5.26 -16.19
C THR A 245 7.71 -5.39 -17.31
N THR A 246 8.89 -5.87 -16.96
CA THR A 246 9.97 -6.15 -17.91
C THR A 246 9.91 -7.62 -18.30
N GLN A 247 9.97 -7.87 -19.62
CA GLN A 247 9.88 -9.22 -20.19
C GLN A 247 11.13 -9.55 -21.00
N ASP A 248 11.40 -10.84 -21.16
CA ASP A 248 12.34 -11.32 -22.18
C ASP A 248 11.73 -11.20 -23.60
N GLN A 249 12.50 -11.47 -24.64
CA GLN A 249 12.01 -11.39 -26.01
C GLN A 249 10.91 -12.41 -26.34
N ALA A 250 10.81 -13.51 -25.59
CA ALA A 250 9.74 -14.49 -25.70
C ALA A 250 8.44 -14.05 -24.99
N GLY A 251 8.49 -12.94 -24.24
CA GLY A 251 7.34 -12.41 -23.50
C GLY A 251 7.21 -12.96 -22.06
N HIS A 252 8.19 -13.70 -21.56
CA HIS A 252 8.17 -14.15 -20.17
C HIS A 252 8.54 -12.99 -19.24
N PRO A 253 7.74 -12.71 -18.21
CA PRO A 253 8.04 -11.65 -17.25
C PRO A 253 9.27 -12.02 -16.40
N LEU A 254 10.19 -11.08 -16.31
CA LEU A 254 11.42 -11.19 -15.51
C LEU A 254 11.31 -10.35 -14.23
N ASP A 255 10.73 -9.16 -14.34
CA ASP A 255 10.58 -8.21 -13.24
C ASP A 255 9.21 -7.54 -13.32
N HIS A 256 8.60 -7.37 -12.16
CA HIS A 256 7.46 -6.49 -11.97
C HIS A 256 7.81 -5.46 -10.92
N THR A 257 7.95 -4.20 -11.32
CA THR A 257 8.30 -3.10 -10.43
C THR A 257 7.11 -2.18 -10.21
N VAL A 258 6.77 -1.95 -8.96
CA VAL A 258 5.76 -0.97 -8.53
C VAL A 258 6.47 0.18 -7.85
N THR A 259 6.32 1.38 -8.39
CA THR A 259 6.84 2.61 -7.79
C THR A 259 5.69 3.49 -7.34
N VAL A 260 5.78 4.00 -6.13
CA VAL A 260 4.71 4.73 -5.44
C VAL A 260 5.23 6.08 -4.96
N TRP A 261 4.48 7.13 -5.24
CA TRP A 261 4.77 8.51 -4.83
C TRP A 261 3.55 9.13 -4.14
N PRO A 262 3.73 10.00 -3.14
CA PRO A 262 2.65 10.80 -2.56
C PRO A 262 2.03 11.71 -3.63
N ALA A 263 0.73 11.55 -3.93
CA ALA A 263 0.10 12.30 -5.04
C ALA A 263 0.04 13.82 -4.79
N GLU A 264 -0.02 14.25 -3.53
CA GLU A 264 -0.09 15.67 -3.15
C GLU A 264 1.17 16.47 -3.55
N SER A 265 2.32 15.79 -3.67
CA SER A 265 3.61 16.39 -4.03
C SER A 265 4.17 15.87 -5.36
N THR A 266 3.37 15.15 -6.15
CA THR A 266 3.85 14.50 -7.38
C THR A 266 3.11 15.03 -8.59
N ARG A 267 3.83 15.30 -9.66
CA ARG A 267 3.33 15.69 -10.98
C ARG A 267 3.75 14.64 -12.01
N LEU A 268 2.87 14.37 -12.95
CA LEU A 268 3.16 13.52 -14.10
C LEU A 268 3.35 14.42 -15.33
N ASP A 269 4.55 14.40 -15.89
CA ASP A 269 4.87 15.05 -17.16
C ASP A 269 4.94 13.97 -18.27
N LEU A 270 3.98 14.00 -19.16
CA LEU A 270 3.83 13.00 -20.22
C LEU A 270 4.62 13.35 -21.48
N GLY A 271 5.25 14.55 -21.54
CA GLY A 271 6.02 14.98 -22.69
C GLY A 271 5.23 14.79 -24.00
N ILE A 272 4.19 15.58 -24.21
CA ILE A 272 3.47 15.58 -25.48
C ILE A 272 4.32 16.38 -26.46
N GLU A 273 5.05 15.69 -27.36
CA GLU A 273 5.64 16.28 -28.57
C GLU A 273 4.59 16.40 -29.67
#